data_422040bbae91d4de69069596d39c3cef
#
_entry.id   422040bbae91d4de69069596d39c3cef
#
_cell.length_a   1.000
_cell.length_b   1.000
_cell.length_c   1.000
_cell.angle_alpha   90.00
_cell.angle_beta   90.00
_cell.angle_gamma   90.00
#
_symmetry.space_group_name_H-M   'P 1'
#
loop_
_entity.id
_entity.type
_entity.pdbx_description
1 polymer ?
#
loop_
_entity_poly.entity_id
_entity_poly.type
_entity_poly.pdbx_seq_one_letter_code
_entity_poly.pdbx_strand_id
1 'polypeptide(L)'
;GFWNESRLDVEMEPSSPLQFDTVLGIDYTFEIGEGLHVLAEYFFTTRQSEFSLTDLKGQKTYHQIGFSLDQPIGIDIKWQVFSLYDLRDRSFQLVPQIEYSVNESLFIYFHGKVGGNIRGNKKNGRLYQRTDVFSKTESSIGLTLAQYF
;
A
#
# COMPACT_ATOMS: atom_id res chain seq x y z
N GLY A 1 -15.34 3.66 11.41
CA GLY A 1 -15.28 2.20 11.61
C GLY A 1 -13.97 1.70 12.18
N PHE A 2 -13.99 0.47 12.64
CA PHE A 2 -12.79 -0.27 13.06
C PHE A 2 -12.95 -1.71 12.59
N TRP A 3 -11.90 -2.29 12.00
CA TRP A 3 -11.91 -3.70 11.58
C TRP A 3 -10.57 -4.36 11.81
N ASN A 4 -10.63 -5.69 11.87
CA ASN A 4 -9.46 -6.56 11.88
C ASN A 4 -9.73 -7.72 10.93
N GLU A 5 -8.76 -7.99 10.07
CA GLU A 5 -8.75 -9.16 9.21
C GLU A 5 -7.43 -9.90 9.41
N SER A 6 -7.50 -11.21 9.61
CA SER A 6 -6.31 -12.03 9.79
C SER A 6 -6.43 -13.31 8.95
N ARG A 7 -5.34 -13.68 8.31
CA ARG A 7 -5.23 -14.86 7.47
C ARG A 7 -4.02 -15.69 7.87
N LEU A 8 -4.22 -16.99 8.01
CA LEU A 8 -3.16 -17.95 8.21
C LEU A 8 -3.14 -18.92 7.03
N ASP A 9 -2.08 -18.91 6.25
CA ASP A 9 -1.84 -19.86 5.18
C ASP A 9 -0.89 -20.95 5.67
N VAL A 10 -1.39 -22.19 5.63
CA VAL A 10 -0.63 -23.40 5.98
C VAL A 10 -0.64 -24.29 4.75
N GLU A 11 0.46 -24.34 4.04
CA GLU A 11 0.63 -25.33 2.98
C GLU A 11 1.07 -26.67 3.58
N MET A 12 0.44 -27.78 3.16
CA MET A 12 0.72 -29.12 3.73
C MET A 12 1.99 -29.77 3.20
N GLU A 13 2.76 -29.08 2.35
CA GLU A 13 4.05 -29.59 1.93
C GLU A 13 5.12 -29.36 3.00
N PRO A 14 6.02 -30.32 3.27
CA PRO A 14 7.01 -30.21 4.36
C PRO A 14 8.02 -29.05 4.22
N SER A 15 8.08 -28.42 3.06
CA SER A 15 8.97 -27.29 2.75
C SER A 15 8.24 -25.95 2.65
N SER A 16 6.92 -25.95 2.79
CA SER A 16 6.14 -24.73 2.60
C SER A 16 6.22 -23.80 3.81
N PRO A 17 6.47 -22.51 3.59
CA PRO A 17 6.58 -21.54 4.68
C PRO A 17 5.20 -21.26 5.28
N LEU A 18 5.12 -21.28 6.61
CA LEU A 18 3.96 -20.76 7.33
C LEU A 18 3.88 -19.25 7.10
N GLN A 19 2.78 -18.77 6.55
CA GLN A 19 2.52 -17.34 6.36
C GLN A 19 1.36 -16.90 7.25
N PHE A 20 1.58 -15.83 8.00
CA PHE A 20 0.54 -15.16 8.76
C PHE A 20 0.45 -13.71 8.31
N ASP A 21 -0.74 -13.30 7.93
CA ASP A 21 -1.05 -11.94 7.52
C ASP A 21 -2.15 -11.38 8.42
N THR A 22 -2.02 -10.14 8.84
CA THR A 22 -3.08 -9.43 9.54
C THR A 22 -3.14 -7.97 9.12
N VAL A 23 -4.36 -7.44 9.06
CA VAL A 23 -4.65 -6.04 8.78
C VAL A 23 -5.51 -5.52 9.93
N LEU A 24 -5.12 -4.39 10.47
CA LEU A 24 -5.91 -3.61 11.41
C LEU A 24 -6.24 -2.28 10.75
N GLY A 25 -7.49 -1.91 10.72
CA GLY A 25 -7.92 -0.67 10.06
C GLY A 25 -8.90 0.14 10.89
N ILE A 26 -8.85 1.44 10.65
CA ILE A 26 -9.77 2.42 11.17
C ILE A 26 -10.11 3.41 10.07
N ASP A 27 -11.38 3.75 9.94
CA ASP A 27 -11.86 4.76 9.02
C ASP A 27 -12.81 5.74 9.70
N TYR A 28 -12.84 6.95 9.17
CA TYR A 28 -13.77 7.98 9.61
C TYR A 28 -14.06 8.95 8.46
N THR A 29 -15.32 9.39 8.39
CA THR A 29 -15.75 10.44 7.47
C THR A 29 -16.03 11.71 8.25
N PHE A 30 -15.28 12.76 7.95
CA PHE A 30 -15.48 14.09 8.50
C PHE A 30 -16.52 14.84 7.66
N GLU A 31 -17.35 15.65 8.31
CA GLU A 31 -18.30 16.55 7.65
C GLU A 31 -17.58 17.81 7.11
N ILE A 32 -16.59 17.63 6.25
CA ILE A 32 -15.81 18.69 5.61
C ILE A 32 -16.10 18.63 4.11
N GLY A 33 -16.64 19.72 3.56
CA GLY A 33 -17.10 19.73 2.16
C GLY A 33 -18.22 18.72 1.94
N GLU A 34 -18.04 17.82 0.99
CA GLU A 34 -19.00 16.74 0.68
C GLU A 34 -18.69 15.41 1.41
N GLY A 35 -17.88 15.48 2.46
CA GLY A 35 -17.47 14.35 3.27
C GLY A 35 -16.04 13.90 2.95
N LEU A 36 -15.08 14.31 3.79
CA LEU A 36 -13.70 13.86 3.71
C LEU A 36 -13.58 12.51 4.40
N HIS A 37 -13.34 11.45 3.64
CA HIS A 37 -13.09 10.12 4.16
C HIS A 37 -11.59 9.91 4.41
N VAL A 38 -11.28 9.38 5.58
CA VAL A 38 -9.92 9.08 6.05
C VAL A 38 -9.86 7.63 6.46
N LEU A 39 -8.88 6.90 5.95
CA LEU A 39 -8.61 5.51 6.26
C LEU A 39 -7.17 5.36 6.72
N ALA A 40 -6.94 4.62 7.79
CA ALA A 40 -5.62 4.21 8.23
C ALA A 40 -5.60 2.70 8.48
N GLU A 41 -4.57 2.03 7.98
CA GLU A 41 -4.41 0.58 8.08
C GLU A 41 -2.99 0.23 8.50
N TYR A 42 -2.89 -0.81 9.31
CA TYR A 42 -1.63 -1.43 9.66
C TYR A 42 -1.61 -2.85 9.14
N PHE A 43 -0.61 -3.16 8.32
CA PHE A 43 -0.39 -4.46 7.72
C PHE A 43 0.80 -5.13 8.40
N PHE A 44 0.59 -6.35 8.81
CA PHE A 44 1.64 -7.22 9.31
C PHE A 44 1.64 -8.51 8.52
N THR A 45 2.80 -8.91 7.99
CA THR A 45 2.95 -10.20 7.31
C THR A 45 4.26 -10.87 7.72
N THR A 46 4.18 -12.18 7.92
CA THR A 46 5.35 -13.03 8.14
C THR A 46 5.54 -13.90 6.90
N ARG A 47 6.74 -13.82 6.29
CA ARG A 47 7.14 -14.75 5.23
C ARG A 47 8.37 -15.51 5.70
N GLN A 48 8.28 -16.82 5.69
CA GLN A 48 9.44 -17.67 5.89
C GLN A 48 10.26 -17.68 4.59
N SER A 49 11.57 -17.43 4.65
CA SER A 49 12.40 -17.57 3.46
C SER A 49 12.61 -19.06 3.17
N GLU A 50 12.54 -19.46 1.90
CA GLU A 50 12.57 -20.85 1.40
C GLU A 50 13.80 -21.68 1.81
N PHE A 51 14.71 -21.18 2.62
CA PHE A 51 16.06 -21.76 2.78
C PHE A 51 16.48 -22.10 4.18
N SER A 52 15.61 -22.41 5.14
CA SER A 52 16.13 -23.08 6.34
C SER A 52 15.04 -23.58 7.30
N LEU A 53 14.91 -24.88 7.43
CA LEU A 53 14.15 -25.57 8.51
C LEU A 53 14.80 -25.39 9.90
N THR A 54 16.00 -24.80 9.99
CA THR A 54 16.78 -24.73 11.23
C THR A 54 17.03 -23.32 11.74
N ASP A 55 16.68 -22.29 10.98
CA ASP A 55 17.04 -20.92 11.33
C ASP A 55 15.82 -20.03 11.46
N LEU A 56 15.28 -19.90 12.68
CA LEU A 56 14.29 -18.88 13.06
C LEU A 56 14.76 -17.44 12.71
N LYS A 57 16.04 -17.26 12.36
CA LYS A 57 16.61 -16.01 11.86
C LYS A 57 16.23 -15.67 10.42
N GLY A 58 15.69 -16.62 9.65
CA GLY A 58 15.28 -16.42 8.25
C GLY A 58 13.88 -15.84 8.09
N GLN A 59 13.07 -15.74 9.14
CA GLN A 59 11.72 -15.21 9.06
C GLN A 59 11.73 -13.71 8.79
N LYS A 60 11.22 -13.30 7.63
CA LYS A 60 11.09 -11.89 7.28
C LYS A 60 9.71 -11.41 7.69
N THR A 61 9.67 -10.50 8.65
CA THR A 61 8.45 -9.78 9.01
C THR A 61 8.40 -8.45 8.25
N TYR A 62 7.24 -8.11 7.73
CA TYR A 62 6.95 -6.84 7.08
C TYR A 62 5.90 -6.11 7.90
N HIS A 63 6.16 -4.86 8.17
CA HIS A 63 5.28 -3.97 8.90
C HIS A 63 5.04 -2.74 8.03
N GLN A 64 3.80 -2.52 7.61
CA GLN A 64 3.46 -1.42 6.72
C GLN A 64 2.29 -0.63 7.31
N ILE A 65 2.26 0.65 7.03
CA ILE A 65 1.15 1.53 7.37
C ILE A 65 0.59 2.06 6.06
N GLY A 66 -0.70 1.82 5.83
CA GLY A 66 -1.49 2.41 4.77
C GLY A 66 -2.26 3.62 5.29
N PHE A 67 -2.38 4.63 4.45
CA PHE A 67 -3.20 5.79 4.71
C PHE A 67 -3.89 6.23 3.43
N SER A 68 -5.20 6.44 3.50
CA SER A 68 -5.99 6.95 2.38
C SER A 68 -6.79 8.18 2.80
N LEU A 69 -6.86 9.12 1.90
CA LEU A 69 -7.76 10.28 1.95
C LEU A 69 -8.54 10.29 0.66
N ASP A 70 -9.84 10.42 0.73
CA ASP A 70 -10.68 10.62 -0.44
C ASP A 70 -11.87 11.52 -0.15
N GLN A 71 -12.30 12.24 -1.17
CA GLN A 71 -13.45 13.14 -1.09
C GLN A 71 -14.06 13.34 -2.48
N PRO A 72 -15.40 13.29 -2.59
CA PRO A 72 -16.09 13.77 -3.78
C PRO A 72 -16.02 15.31 -3.87
N ILE A 73 -16.06 15.82 -5.09
CA ILE A 73 -16.20 17.24 -5.42
C ILE A 73 -17.34 17.37 -6.42
N GLY A 74 -18.52 17.71 -5.94
CA GLY A 74 -19.74 17.63 -6.74
C GLY A 74 -20.08 16.19 -7.07
N ILE A 75 -20.88 16.00 -8.13
CA ILE A 75 -21.38 14.68 -8.53
C ILE A 75 -20.45 13.93 -9.48
N ASP A 76 -19.50 14.63 -10.11
CA ASP A 76 -18.73 14.09 -11.23
C ASP A 76 -17.26 13.83 -10.90
N ILE A 77 -16.73 14.42 -9.85
CA ILE A 77 -15.29 14.31 -9.52
C ILE A 77 -15.10 13.67 -8.16
N LYS A 78 -14.19 12.71 -8.08
CA LYS A 78 -13.66 12.18 -6.83
C LYS A 78 -12.13 12.22 -6.88
N TRP A 79 -11.51 12.75 -5.83
CA TRP A 79 -10.08 12.61 -5.66
C TRP A 79 -9.76 11.64 -4.54
N GLN A 80 -8.65 10.97 -4.67
CA GLN A 80 -8.13 10.04 -3.67
C GLN A 80 -6.60 10.12 -3.63
N VAL A 81 -6.04 10.06 -2.45
CA VAL A 81 -4.61 9.89 -2.24
C VAL A 81 -4.40 8.68 -1.33
N PHE A 82 -3.73 7.67 -1.86
CA PHE A 82 -3.32 6.52 -1.08
C PHE A 82 -1.82 6.57 -0.83
N SER A 83 -1.40 6.25 0.38
CA SER A 83 0.01 6.14 0.73
C SER A 83 0.28 4.83 1.46
N LEU A 84 1.43 4.24 1.20
CA LEU A 84 1.93 3.06 1.89
C LEU A 84 3.35 3.32 2.38
N TYR A 85 3.61 3.01 3.63
CA TYR A 85 4.90 3.20 4.27
C TYR A 85 5.40 1.90 4.89
N ASP A 86 6.60 1.47 4.51
CA ASP A 86 7.26 0.32 5.12
C ASP A 86 8.10 0.76 6.33
N LEU A 87 7.78 0.23 7.52
CA LEU A 87 8.43 0.62 8.77
C LEU A 87 9.87 0.09 8.87
N ARG A 88 10.20 -0.99 8.17
CA ARG A 88 11.49 -1.65 8.26
C ARG A 88 12.55 -0.92 7.46
N ASP A 89 12.27 -0.66 6.20
CA ASP A 89 13.23 -0.04 5.28
C ASP A 89 13.00 1.47 5.11
N ARG A 90 11.88 1.98 5.66
CA ARG A 90 11.48 3.40 5.60
C ARG A 90 11.23 3.89 4.17
N SER A 91 10.81 2.98 3.33
CA SER A 91 10.36 3.31 1.99
C SER A 91 8.87 3.68 2.01
N PHE A 92 8.48 4.50 1.05
CA PHE A 92 7.09 4.91 0.90
C PHE A 92 6.66 4.86 -0.56
N GLN A 93 5.36 4.72 -0.74
CA GLN A 93 4.68 4.87 -2.02
C GLN A 93 3.49 5.81 -1.83
N LEU A 94 3.31 6.73 -2.75
CA LEU A 94 2.17 7.64 -2.83
C LEU A 94 1.48 7.45 -4.17
N VAL A 95 0.16 7.31 -4.14
CA VAL A 95 -0.68 7.09 -5.33
C VAL A 95 -1.84 8.09 -5.30
N PRO A 96 -1.67 9.30 -5.84
CA PRO A 96 -2.79 10.21 -6.08
C PRO A 96 -3.63 9.73 -7.27
N GLN A 97 -4.93 9.88 -7.17
CA GLN A 97 -5.89 9.55 -8.21
C GLN A 97 -6.99 10.62 -8.25
N ILE A 98 -7.43 10.95 -9.46
CA ILE A 98 -8.64 11.73 -9.72
C ILE A 98 -9.50 10.90 -10.64
N GLU A 99 -10.75 10.71 -10.25
CA GLU A 99 -11.81 10.10 -11.04
C GLU A 99 -12.74 11.21 -11.54
N TYR A 100 -13.06 11.17 -12.82
CA TYR A 100 -14.05 12.03 -13.44
C TYR A 100 -15.13 11.16 -14.10
N SER A 101 -16.36 11.30 -13.64
CA SER A 101 -17.55 10.67 -14.22
C SER A 101 -18.04 11.51 -15.39
N VAL A 102 -17.91 11.01 -16.61
CA VAL A 102 -18.44 11.67 -17.81
C VAL A 102 -19.95 11.45 -17.91
N ASN A 103 -20.39 10.26 -17.52
CA ASN A 103 -21.79 9.85 -17.39
C ASN A 103 -21.85 8.57 -16.52
N GLU A 104 -23.05 8.01 -16.34
CA GLU A 104 -23.27 6.83 -15.48
C GLU A 104 -22.46 5.59 -15.86
N SER A 105 -21.93 5.54 -17.09
CA SER A 105 -21.22 4.36 -17.63
C SER A 105 -19.78 4.65 -18.01
N LEU A 106 -19.35 5.91 -18.09
CA LEU A 106 -18.02 6.30 -18.57
C LEU A 106 -17.25 7.10 -17.54
N PHE A 107 -16.08 6.61 -17.16
CA PHE A 107 -15.20 7.21 -16.17
C PHE A 107 -13.80 7.42 -16.74
N ILE A 108 -13.18 8.52 -16.36
CA ILE A 108 -11.79 8.86 -16.68
C ILE A 108 -11.01 8.92 -15.37
N TYR A 109 -9.93 8.14 -15.28
CA TYR A 109 -9.04 8.13 -14.12
C TYR A 109 -7.68 8.72 -14.50
N PHE A 110 -7.28 9.76 -13.80
CA PHE A 110 -5.91 10.25 -13.78
C PHE A 110 -5.23 9.72 -12.53
N HIS A 111 -4.13 9.01 -12.66
CA HIS A 111 -3.42 8.48 -11.53
C HIS A 111 -1.92 8.72 -11.66
N GLY A 112 -1.30 8.93 -10.52
CA GLY A 112 0.14 9.03 -10.38
C GLY A 112 0.65 7.98 -9.41
N LYS A 113 1.95 7.70 -9.49
CA LYS A 113 2.64 6.85 -8.53
C LYS A 113 4.02 7.43 -8.29
N VAL A 114 4.35 7.65 -7.03
CA VAL A 114 5.66 8.10 -6.59
C VAL A 114 6.13 7.22 -5.46
N GLY A 115 7.35 6.73 -5.53
CA GLY A 115 7.95 5.94 -4.46
C GLY A 115 9.34 6.47 -4.10
N GLY A 116 9.77 6.23 -2.88
CA GLY A 116 11.06 6.68 -2.42
C GLY A 116 11.46 6.10 -1.06
N ASN A 117 12.65 6.48 -0.61
CA ASN A 117 13.16 6.14 0.71
C ASN A 117 13.54 7.42 1.46
N ILE A 118 13.05 7.57 2.69
CA ILE A 118 13.30 8.74 3.54
C ILE A 118 14.75 8.79 4.06
N ARG A 119 15.40 7.65 4.16
CA ARG A 119 16.84 7.58 4.48
C ARG A 119 17.67 7.47 3.21
N GLY A 120 18.16 8.59 2.72
CA GLY A 120 19.28 8.57 1.77
C GLY A 120 20.45 7.77 2.35
N ASN A 121 20.79 6.66 1.70
CA ASN A 121 21.83 5.74 2.14
C ASN A 121 23.22 6.37 1.94
N LYS A 122 23.67 7.22 2.89
CA LYS A 122 25.08 7.58 3.03
C LYS A 122 25.65 6.89 4.25
N LYS A 123 26.08 5.66 4.12
CA LYS A 123 27.03 5.03 5.02
C LYS A 123 28.29 4.65 4.22
N ASN A 124 29.37 5.39 4.48
CA ASN A 124 30.75 5.07 4.09
C ASN A 124 31.04 4.79 2.61
N GLY A 125 30.56 5.64 1.69
CA GLY A 125 31.04 5.63 0.30
C GLY A 125 30.74 4.35 -0.51
N ARG A 126 30.13 3.34 0.06
CA ARG A 126 29.64 2.14 -0.62
C ARG A 126 28.13 2.20 -0.73
N LEU A 127 27.66 2.26 -1.94
CA LEU A 127 26.26 2.03 -2.30
C LEU A 127 25.91 0.56 -1.93
N TYR A 128 25.42 0.35 -0.71
CA TYR A 128 24.67 -0.88 -0.43
C TYR A 128 23.37 -0.77 -1.21
N GLN A 129 23.22 -1.56 -2.24
CA GLN A 129 21.94 -1.85 -2.86
C GLN A 129 21.05 -2.60 -1.86
N ARG A 130 20.46 -1.86 -0.92
CA ARG A 130 19.39 -2.39 -0.11
C ARG A 130 18.18 -2.48 -1.02
N THR A 131 17.58 -3.66 -1.12
CA THR A 131 16.32 -3.87 -1.82
C THR A 131 15.20 -3.27 -0.98
N ASP A 132 15.04 -1.96 -1.05
CA ASP A 132 13.93 -1.27 -0.41
C ASP A 132 12.65 -1.63 -1.16
N VAL A 133 11.57 -1.89 -0.42
CA VAL A 133 10.29 -2.37 -0.99
C VAL A 133 9.74 -1.41 -2.02
N PHE A 134 9.79 -0.10 -1.76
CA PHE A 134 9.21 0.93 -2.62
C PHE A 134 10.22 1.85 -3.30
N SER A 135 11.50 1.80 -2.95
CA SER A 135 12.52 2.71 -3.51
C SER A 135 12.85 2.46 -4.98
N LYS A 136 12.57 1.24 -5.47
CA LYS A 136 12.68 0.86 -6.90
C LYS A 136 11.40 1.14 -7.69
N THR A 137 10.37 1.66 -7.03
CA THR A 137 9.13 2.00 -7.70
C THR A 137 9.37 3.23 -8.56
N GLU A 138 9.41 3.05 -9.87
CA GLU A 138 9.49 4.16 -10.81
C GLU A 138 8.26 5.05 -10.65
N SER A 139 8.50 6.36 -10.67
CA SER A 139 7.40 7.32 -10.73
C SER A 139 6.68 7.18 -12.06
N SER A 140 5.38 7.10 -12.03
CA SER A 140 4.55 6.96 -13.22
C SER A 140 3.35 7.89 -13.16
N ILE A 141 2.86 8.26 -14.33
CA ILE A 141 1.59 8.96 -14.51
C ILE A 141 0.80 8.17 -15.54
N GLY A 142 -0.47 7.96 -15.30
CA GLY A 142 -1.36 7.21 -16.16
C GLY A 142 -2.72 7.86 -16.33
N LEU A 143 -3.34 7.52 -17.45
CA LEU A 143 -4.72 7.81 -17.77
C LEU A 143 -5.42 6.48 -18.06
N THR A 144 -6.55 6.25 -17.42
CA THR A 144 -7.40 5.07 -17.68
C THR A 144 -8.79 5.54 -18.05
N LEU A 145 -9.36 4.94 -19.08
CA LEU A 145 -10.73 5.13 -19.50
C LEU A 145 -11.48 3.83 -19.23
N ALA A 146 -12.52 3.89 -18.39
CA ALA A 146 -13.34 2.74 -18.06
C ALA A 146 -14.78 2.98 -18.52
N GLN A 147 -15.33 1.99 -19.24
CA GLN A 147 -16.74 2.00 -19.67
C GLN A 147 -17.42 0.74 -19.13
N TYR A 148 -18.55 0.94 -18.49
CA TYR A 148 -19.41 -0.14 -17.97
C TYR A 148 -20.66 -0.26 -18.86
N PHE A 149 -21.08 -1.49 -19.13
CA PHE A 149 -22.24 -1.83 -19.99
C PHE A 149 -23.34 -2.47 -19.19
#